data_2e9119be8d55138d93f7965a9e506fa8
#
_entry.id   2e9119be8d55138d93f7965a9e506fa8
#
_cell.length_a   1.000
_cell.length_b   1.000
_cell.length_c   1.000
_cell.angle_alpha   90.00
_cell.angle_beta   90.00
_cell.angle_gamma   90.00
#
_symmetry.space_group_name_H-M   'P 1'
#
loop_
_entity.id
_entity.type
_entity.pdbx_description
1 polymer ?
#
loop_
_entity_poly.entity_id
_entity_poly.type
_entity_poly.pdbx_seq_one_letter_code
_entity_poly.pdbx_strand_id
1 'polypeptide(L)'
;MTRSLLLTSLRKSARAFSTTSAARSGGSSAAAPALGFQLSEDQLSVQGAARQFVRDVIIPAAPHHDKTGEYPVDIIKQAWELGLVNCHIPTEYGGLGFGVFDSALVSEQLAYGCTGIQTAIEANTLAEAPVILAANDAQKKKYLGRMSEEPLMAAYCVTEPGAGSDVAGAKTTAVKKGDKWVVNGQKMWITNGGKAN
;
A
#
# COMPACT_ATOMS: atom_id res chain seq x y z
N MET A 1 12.57 14.20 -12.99
CA MET A 1 11.34 14.76 -12.38
C MET A 1 11.45 14.52 -10.89
N THR A 2 11.49 15.54 -10.05
CA THR A 2 11.67 15.36 -8.61
C THR A 2 10.36 14.87 -7.97
N ARG A 3 10.45 14.05 -6.91
CA ARG A 3 9.34 13.54 -6.07
C ARG A 3 8.28 14.62 -5.80
N SER A 4 8.72 15.84 -5.55
CA SER A 4 7.85 16.99 -5.29
C SER A 4 6.86 17.28 -6.43
N LEU A 5 7.28 17.15 -7.69
CA LEU A 5 6.43 17.41 -8.85
C LEU A 5 5.45 16.26 -9.12
N LEU A 6 5.89 15.01 -8.96
CA LEU A 6 5.03 13.83 -9.12
C LEU A 6 4.00 13.73 -7.98
N LEU A 7 4.43 13.89 -6.74
CA LEU A 7 3.53 13.93 -5.58
C LEU A 7 2.57 15.14 -5.64
N THR A 8 3.00 16.27 -6.18
CA THR A 8 2.12 17.44 -6.39
C THR A 8 1.11 17.18 -7.49
N SER A 9 1.49 16.47 -8.55
CA SER A 9 0.59 16.03 -9.61
C SER A 9 -0.41 15.01 -9.08
N LEU A 10 0.06 13.96 -8.41
CA LEU A 10 -0.78 12.91 -7.81
C LEU A 10 -1.66 13.45 -6.67
N ARG A 11 -1.16 14.40 -5.84
CA ARG A 11 -1.96 15.07 -4.80
C ARG A 11 -3.01 16.01 -5.37
N LYS A 12 -2.76 16.67 -6.50
CA LYS A 12 -3.78 17.46 -7.21
C LYS A 12 -4.88 16.55 -7.75
N SER A 13 -4.53 15.41 -8.28
CA SER A 13 -5.45 14.37 -8.74
C SER A 13 -6.30 13.82 -7.59
N ALA A 14 -5.67 13.43 -6.46
CA ALA A 14 -6.38 12.93 -5.28
C ALA A 14 -7.35 13.96 -4.66
N ARG A 15 -7.03 15.25 -4.71
CA ARG A 15 -7.97 16.32 -4.29
C ARG A 15 -9.18 16.45 -5.20
N ALA A 16 -9.06 16.13 -6.49
CA ALA A 16 -10.20 16.09 -7.41
C ALA A 16 -11.17 14.93 -7.09
N PHE A 17 -10.67 13.83 -6.55
CA PHE A 17 -11.48 12.67 -6.12
C PHE A 17 -12.43 12.98 -4.95
N SER A 18 -12.04 13.88 -4.05
CA SER A 18 -12.83 14.18 -2.83
C SER A 18 -13.99 15.13 -3.05
N THR A 19 -14.10 15.82 -4.20
CA THR A 19 -15.07 16.90 -4.41
C THR A 19 -16.22 16.57 -5.37
N THR A 20 -16.29 15.37 -5.96
CA THR A 20 -17.29 15.02 -6.98
C THR A 20 -18.46 14.15 -6.48
N SER A 21 -18.76 14.17 -5.19
CA SER A 21 -19.97 13.51 -4.64
C SER A 21 -21.20 14.44 -4.52
N ALA A 22 -21.26 15.53 -5.26
CA ALA A 22 -22.46 16.40 -5.25
C ALA A 22 -22.87 16.85 -6.65
N ALA A 23 -24.06 16.43 -7.03
CA ALA A 23 -24.97 17.02 -8.02
C ALA A 23 -24.56 17.02 -9.50
N ARG A 24 -25.09 16.09 -10.28
CA ARG A 24 -25.43 16.32 -11.68
C ARG A 24 -26.92 16.09 -11.89
N SER A 25 -27.69 17.18 -11.83
CA SER A 25 -28.99 17.31 -12.49
C SER A 25 -28.76 18.10 -13.77
N GLY A 26 -29.00 17.53 -14.93
CA GLY A 26 -28.93 18.24 -16.20
C GLY A 26 -28.87 17.25 -17.36
N GLY A 27 -30.01 17.03 -18.04
CA GLY A 27 -30.18 16.04 -19.09
C GLY A 27 -29.33 16.31 -20.32
N SER A 28 -28.69 15.25 -20.77
CA SER A 28 -28.27 15.03 -22.16
C SER A 28 -28.45 13.53 -22.40
N SER A 29 -29.18 13.20 -23.46
CA SER A 29 -29.35 11.84 -23.98
C SER A 29 -27.99 11.31 -24.44
N ALA A 30 -27.20 10.82 -23.50
CA ALA A 30 -26.01 10.05 -23.80
C ALA A 30 -26.45 8.58 -23.92
N ALA A 31 -26.08 7.92 -25.02
CA ALA A 31 -26.20 6.49 -25.19
C ALA A 31 -25.74 5.78 -23.91
N ALA A 32 -26.50 4.78 -23.45
CA ALA A 32 -26.12 3.98 -22.30
C ALA A 32 -24.66 3.53 -22.49
N PRO A 33 -23.80 3.72 -21.49
CA PRO A 33 -22.42 3.27 -21.62
C PRO A 33 -22.45 1.77 -21.89
N ALA A 34 -21.92 1.35 -23.03
CA ALA A 34 -21.58 -0.03 -23.22
C ALA A 34 -20.80 -0.48 -21.99
N LEU A 35 -20.99 -1.72 -21.51
CA LEU A 35 -20.23 -2.33 -20.42
C LEU A 35 -18.73 -2.23 -20.75
N GLY A 36 -18.14 -1.06 -20.51
CA GLY A 36 -16.74 -0.77 -20.74
C GLY A 36 -16.11 -0.39 -19.42
N PHE A 37 -15.13 -1.17 -18.98
CA PHE A 37 -14.26 -0.82 -17.85
C PHE A 37 -13.30 0.29 -18.31
N GLN A 38 -13.82 1.49 -18.55
CA GLN A 38 -12.98 2.62 -18.91
C GLN A 38 -12.37 3.21 -17.64
N LEU A 39 -11.06 3.19 -17.58
CA LEU A 39 -10.30 3.85 -16.53
C LEU A 39 -10.39 5.37 -16.70
N SER A 40 -10.39 6.10 -15.58
CA SER A 40 -10.23 7.56 -15.60
C SER A 40 -8.82 7.96 -16.06
N GLU A 41 -8.64 9.22 -16.43
CA GLU A 41 -7.31 9.73 -16.82
C GLU A 41 -6.29 9.56 -15.70
N ASP A 42 -6.70 9.78 -14.45
CA ASP A 42 -5.86 9.59 -13.28
C ASP A 42 -5.47 8.13 -13.08
N GLN A 43 -6.42 7.21 -13.25
CA GLN A 43 -6.17 5.77 -13.17
C GLN A 43 -5.22 5.28 -14.28
N LEU A 44 -5.39 5.77 -15.49
CA LEU A 44 -4.48 5.50 -16.61
C LEU A 44 -3.07 6.06 -16.32
N SER A 45 -2.98 7.23 -15.73
CA SER A 45 -1.71 7.88 -15.37
C SER A 45 -0.95 7.07 -14.33
N VAL A 46 -1.60 6.68 -13.22
CA VAL A 46 -0.95 5.90 -12.16
C VAL A 46 -0.58 4.49 -12.63
N GLN A 47 -1.45 3.84 -13.39
CA GLN A 47 -1.16 2.54 -13.99
C GLN A 47 0.04 2.63 -14.94
N GLY A 48 0.10 3.69 -15.77
CA GLY A 48 1.20 3.96 -16.68
C GLY A 48 2.53 4.16 -15.96
N ALA A 49 2.54 4.94 -14.89
CA ALA A 49 3.72 5.16 -14.05
C ALA A 49 4.20 3.86 -13.39
N ALA A 50 3.29 3.07 -12.81
CA ALA A 50 3.62 1.76 -12.25
C ALA A 50 4.19 0.81 -13.31
N ARG A 51 3.58 0.76 -14.49
CA ARG A 51 4.05 -0.07 -15.61
C ARG A 51 5.44 0.32 -16.09
N GLN A 52 5.73 1.60 -16.17
CA GLN A 52 7.06 2.08 -16.55
C GLN A 52 8.10 1.68 -15.50
N PHE A 53 7.82 1.91 -14.21
CA PHE A 53 8.69 1.51 -13.11
C PHE A 53 8.98 0.00 -13.13
N VAL A 54 7.97 -0.80 -13.39
CA VAL A 54 8.10 -2.27 -13.49
C VAL A 54 9.05 -2.66 -14.61
N ARG A 55 8.89 -2.09 -15.80
CA ARG A 55 9.75 -2.40 -16.97
C ARG A 55 11.19 -1.99 -16.77
N ASP A 56 11.38 -0.81 -16.19
CA ASP A 56 12.70 -0.19 -16.11
C ASP A 56 13.50 -0.66 -14.89
N VAL A 57 12.82 -1.06 -13.82
CA VAL A 57 13.47 -1.37 -12.52
C VAL A 57 13.19 -2.80 -12.06
N ILE A 58 11.92 -3.22 -11.96
CA ILE A 58 11.60 -4.51 -11.33
C ILE A 58 12.00 -5.68 -12.23
N ILE A 59 11.59 -5.68 -13.51
CA ILE A 59 11.86 -6.80 -14.42
C ILE A 59 13.35 -7.08 -14.56
N PRO A 60 14.23 -6.07 -14.78
CA PRO A 60 15.67 -6.32 -14.87
C PRO A 60 16.30 -6.84 -13.57
N ALA A 61 15.77 -6.45 -12.42
CA ALA A 61 16.29 -6.83 -11.11
C ALA A 61 15.77 -8.17 -10.59
N ALA A 62 14.58 -8.59 -11.02
CA ALA A 62 13.90 -9.79 -10.53
C ALA A 62 14.77 -11.07 -10.54
N PRO A 63 15.53 -11.39 -11.60
CA PRO A 63 16.37 -12.60 -11.62
C PRO A 63 17.47 -12.60 -10.54
N HIS A 64 18.01 -11.43 -10.19
CA HIS A 64 18.99 -11.30 -9.12
C HIS A 64 18.36 -11.61 -7.76
N HIS A 65 17.24 -10.98 -7.44
CA HIS A 65 16.55 -11.19 -6.17
C HIS A 65 15.99 -12.60 -6.02
N ASP A 66 15.50 -13.20 -7.10
CA ASP A 66 15.05 -14.61 -7.12
C ASP A 66 16.20 -15.56 -6.80
N LYS A 67 17.35 -15.35 -7.42
CA LYS A 67 18.54 -16.22 -7.24
C LYS A 67 19.19 -16.06 -5.87
N THR A 68 19.27 -14.82 -5.34
CA THR A 68 20.03 -14.52 -4.12
C THR A 68 19.19 -14.53 -2.85
N GLY A 69 17.87 -14.30 -2.98
CA GLY A 69 16.99 -14.06 -1.84
C GLY A 69 17.23 -12.69 -1.17
N GLU A 70 18.00 -11.79 -1.79
CA GLU A 70 18.27 -10.48 -1.25
C GLU A 70 17.00 -9.63 -1.21
N TYR A 71 16.78 -8.97 -0.07
CA TYR A 71 15.60 -8.13 0.11
C TYR A 71 15.72 -6.84 -0.72
N PRO A 72 14.70 -6.43 -1.50
CA PRO A 72 14.79 -5.39 -2.53
C PRO A 72 14.69 -3.96 -1.98
N VAL A 73 15.56 -3.57 -1.03
CA VAL A 73 15.49 -2.28 -0.32
C VAL A 73 15.50 -1.10 -1.26
N ASP A 74 16.41 -1.10 -2.25
CA ASP A 74 16.57 0.05 -3.16
C ASP A 74 15.41 0.17 -4.15
N ILE A 75 14.82 -0.95 -4.54
CA ILE A 75 13.60 -0.97 -5.38
C ILE A 75 12.41 -0.41 -4.59
N ILE A 76 12.27 -0.79 -3.32
CA ILE A 76 11.21 -0.27 -2.44
C ILE A 76 11.34 1.24 -2.24
N LYS A 77 12.57 1.75 -2.02
CA LYS A 77 12.81 3.20 -1.92
C LYS A 77 12.40 3.94 -3.18
N GLN A 78 12.79 3.44 -4.35
CA GLN A 78 12.40 4.02 -5.63
C GLN A 78 10.88 3.99 -5.83
N ALA A 79 10.24 2.87 -5.51
CA ALA A 79 8.78 2.74 -5.57
C ALA A 79 8.09 3.76 -4.63
N TRP A 80 8.63 3.94 -3.42
CA TRP A 80 8.12 4.91 -2.46
C TRP A 80 8.29 6.36 -2.95
N GLU A 81 9.42 6.70 -3.56
CA GLU A 81 9.65 8.02 -4.18
C GLU A 81 8.65 8.34 -5.29
N LEU A 82 8.19 7.32 -6.00
CA LEU A 82 7.17 7.42 -7.04
C LEU A 82 5.73 7.40 -6.49
N GLY A 83 5.54 7.19 -5.18
CA GLY A 83 4.23 7.08 -4.56
C GLY A 83 3.52 5.75 -4.82
N LEU A 84 4.26 4.70 -5.18
CA LEU A 84 3.73 3.36 -5.44
C LEU A 84 3.71 2.47 -4.19
N VAL A 85 4.21 2.96 -3.06
CA VAL A 85 4.16 2.31 -1.74
C VAL A 85 3.25 3.14 -0.85
N ASN A 86 2.44 2.49 0.01
CA ASN A 86 1.57 3.15 0.98
C ASN A 86 0.53 4.10 0.35
N CYS A 87 0.11 3.82 -0.89
CA CYS A 87 -0.78 4.70 -1.65
C CYS A 87 -2.18 4.84 -1.04
N HIS A 88 -2.63 3.88 -0.23
CA HIS A 88 -3.96 3.88 0.39
C HIS A 88 -4.01 4.63 1.73
N ILE A 89 -2.86 5.06 2.28
CA ILE A 89 -2.86 5.92 3.48
C ILE A 89 -3.69 7.17 3.19
N PRO A 90 -4.67 7.53 4.08
CA PRO A 90 -5.51 8.69 3.89
C PRO A 90 -4.71 9.99 3.74
N THR A 91 -5.24 10.91 2.94
CA THR A 91 -4.57 12.19 2.61
C THR A 91 -4.31 13.06 3.83
N GLU A 92 -5.15 12.98 4.85
CA GLU A 92 -5.00 13.66 6.13
C GLU A 92 -3.75 13.23 6.92
N TYR A 93 -3.23 12.03 6.63
CA TYR A 93 -1.97 11.50 7.21
C TYR A 93 -0.80 11.51 6.21
N GLY A 94 -0.94 12.25 5.11
CA GLY A 94 0.12 12.46 4.12
C GLY A 94 0.17 11.44 2.98
N GLY A 95 -0.76 10.47 2.93
CA GLY A 95 -0.88 9.49 1.86
C GLY A 95 -1.57 10.02 0.61
N LEU A 96 -1.80 9.13 -0.36
CA LEU A 96 -2.52 9.43 -1.61
C LEU A 96 -4.02 9.16 -1.49
N GLY A 97 -4.47 8.37 -0.52
CA GLY A 97 -5.87 8.04 -0.29
C GLY A 97 -6.47 7.18 -1.39
N PHE A 98 -5.68 6.33 -2.02
CA PHE A 98 -6.18 5.44 -3.08
C PHE A 98 -7.24 4.48 -2.55
N GLY A 99 -8.28 4.29 -3.33
CA GLY A 99 -9.25 3.23 -3.12
C GLY A 99 -8.70 1.86 -3.46
N VAL A 100 -9.47 0.83 -3.15
CA VAL A 100 -9.09 -0.58 -3.42
C VAL A 100 -8.83 -0.81 -4.91
N PHE A 101 -9.63 -0.21 -5.78
CA PHE A 101 -9.48 -0.37 -7.22
C PHE A 101 -8.20 0.28 -7.76
N ASP A 102 -7.87 1.50 -7.31
CA ASP A 102 -6.65 2.20 -7.71
C ASP A 102 -5.41 1.46 -7.22
N SER A 103 -5.44 0.94 -5.98
CA SER A 103 -4.38 0.10 -5.44
C SER A 103 -4.22 -1.20 -6.23
N ALA A 104 -5.31 -1.82 -6.67
CA ALA A 104 -5.27 -3.03 -7.49
C ALA A 104 -4.61 -2.78 -8.86
N LEU A 105 -4.84 -1.62 -9.49
CA LEU A 105 -4.18 -1.24 -10.75
C LEU A 105 -2.66 -1.15 -10.59
N VAL A 106 -2.18 -0.62 -9.46
CA VAL A 106 -0.75 -0.57 -9.13
C VAL A 106 -0.20 -1.96 -8.86
N SER A 107 -0.86 -2.72 -7.99
CA SER A 107 -0.46 -4.06 -7.57
C SER A 107 -0.35 -5.03 -8.75
N GLU A 108 -1.30 -4.99 -9.69
CA GLU A 108 -1.26 -5.79 -10.92
C GLU A 108 0.02 -5.52 -11.73
N GLN A 109 0.41 -4.26 -11.89
CA GLN A 109 1.62 -3.93 -12.63
C GLN A 109 2.88 -4.41 -11.89
N LEU A 110 2.96 -4.21 -10.58
CA LEU A 110 4.08 -4.68 -9.76
C LEU A 110 4.22 -6.20 -9.82
N ALA A 111 3.12 -6.93 -9.68
CA ALA A 111 3.08 -8.39 -9.74
C ALA A 111 3.46 -8.94 -11.13
N TYR A 112 3.11 -8.24 -12.21
CA TYR A 112 3.53 -8.59 -13.56
C TYR A 112 5.06 -8.62 -13.68
N GLY A 113 5.75 -7.71 -13.01
CA GLY A 113 7.22 -7.69 -13.01
C GLY A 113 7.86 -8.76 -12.14
N CYS A 114 7.41 -8.88 -10.90
CA CYS A 114 7.87 -9.90 -9.95
C CYS A 114 6.92 -9.95 -8.74
N THR A 115 6.26 -11.10 -8.55
CA THR A 115 5.33 -11.29 -7.43
C THR A 115 6.02 -11.22 -6.06
N GLY A 116 7.29 -11.65 -5.95
CA GLY A 116 8.06 -11.57 -4.71
C GLY A 116 8.37 -10.13 -4.31
N ILE A 117 8.81 -9.30 -5.27
CA ILE A 117 9.07 -7.87 -5.04
C ILE A 117 7.75 -7.13 -4.76
N GLN A 118 6.69 -7.43 -5.51
CA GLN A 118 5.35 -6.90 -5.25
C GLN A 118 4.89 -7.21 -3.83
N THR A 119 5.03 -8.47 -3.38
CA THR A 119 4.65 -8.88 -2.03
C THR A 119 5.42 -8.10 -0.96
N ALA A 120 6.71 -7.84 -1.15
CA ALA A 120 7.50 -7.03 -0.21
C ALA A 120 6.99 -5.58 -0.13
N ILE A 121 6.58 -4.99 -1.25
CA ILE A 121 6.01 -3.63 -1.31
C ILE A 121 4.62 -3.59 -0.65
N GLU A 122 3.74 -4.51 -1.03
CA GLU A 122 2.33 -4.54 -0.63
C GLU A 122 2.10 -5.00 0.83
N ALA A 123 3.08 -5.65 1.46
CA ALA A 123 2.94 -6.09 2.85
C ALA A 123 2.70 -4.94 3.83
N ASN A 124 3.13 -3.72 3.50
CA ASN A 124 2.80 -2.53 4.27
C ASN A 124 1.28 -2.32 4.34
N THR A 125 0.57 -2.48 3.23
CA THR A 125 -0.89 -2.36 3.14
C THR A 125 -1.61 -3.24 4.16
N LEU A 126 -1.15 -4.49 4.32
CA LEU A 126 -1.72 -5.41 5.30
C LEU A 126 -1.49 -4.94 6.74
N ALA A 127 -0.32 -4.37 7.03
CA ALA A 127 0.02 -3.86 8.35
C ALA A 127 -0.69 -2.55 8.69
N GLU A 128 -0.91 -1.70 7.69
CA GLU A 128 -1.56 -0.39 7.84
C GLU A 128 -3.09 -0.51 7.95
N ALA A 129 -3.70 -1.51 7.31
CA ALA A 129 -5.15 -1.68 7.31
C ALA A 129 -5.79 -1.67 8.70
N PRO A 130 -5.33 -2.44 9.70
CA PRO A 130 -5.91 -2.38 11.06
C PRO A 130 -5.71 -1.02 11.72
N VAL A 131 -4.62 -0.31 11.43
CA VAL A 131 -4.39 1.05 11.93
C VAL A 131 -5.38 2.02 11.31
N ILE A 132 -5.58 1.94 9.99
CA ILE A 132 -6.55 2.79 9.27
C ILE A 132 -7.98 2.55 9.78
N LEU A 133 -8.35 1.29 10.02
CA LEU A 133 -9.72 0.92 10.38
C LEU A 133 -10.05 1.14 11.86
N ALA A 134 -9.12 0.85 12.78
CA ALA A 134 -9.43 0.72 14.20
C ALA A 134 -8.63 1.65 15.12
N ALA A 135 -7.54 2.28 14.66
CA ALA A 135 -6.77 3.17 15.51
C ALA A 135 -7.45 4.53 15.70
N ASN A 136 -7.15 5.21 16.81
CA ASN A 136 -7.57 6.60 17.03
C ASN A 136 -6.66 7.57 16.23
N ASP A 137 -7.07 8.84 16.11
CA ASP A 137 -6.37 9.84 15.31
C ASP A 137 -4.92 10.06 15.73
N ALA A 138 -4.63 10.04 17.01
CA ALA A 138 -3.26 10.18 17.53
C ALA A 138 -2.37 9.01 17.08
N GLN A 139 -2.90 7.79 17.11
CA GLN A 139 -2.21 6.60 16.63
C GLN A 139 -2.03 6.63 15.11
N LYS A 140 -3.07 6.98 14.35
CA LYS A 140 -3.01 7.12 12.88
C LYS A 140 -1.96 8.14 12.49
N LYS A 141 -1.97 9.34 13.10
CA LYS A 141 -0.97 10.36 12.85
C LYS A 141 0.45 9.89 13.16
N LYS A 142 0.63 9.16 14.27
CA LYS A 142 1.94 8.65 14.68
C LYS A 142 2.47 7.59 13.73
N TYR A 143 1.66 6.62 13.33
CA TYR A 143 2.12 5.46 12.55
C TYR A 143 2.01 5.69 11.05
N LEU A 144 0.86 6.13 10.55
CA LEU A 144 0.66 6.34 9.12
C LEU A 144 1.42 7.58 8.61
N GLY A 145 1.50 8.65 9.42
CA GLY A 145 2.28 9.85 9.07
C GLY A 145 3.75 9.53 8.81
N ARG A 146 4.39 8.74 9.68
CA ARG A 146 5.78 8.30 9.46
C ARG A 146 5.95 7.48 8.16
N MET A 147 5.02 6.59 7.86
CA MET A 147 5.04 5.77 6.65
C MET A 147 4.90 6.62 5.37
N SER A 148 4.30 7.81 5.48
CA SER A 148 4.19 8.78 4.38
C SER A 148 5.42 9.69 4.24
N GLU A 149 6.16 9.91 5.31
CA GLU A 149 7.33 10.80 5.36
C GLU A 149 8.62 10.07 4.99
N GLU A 150 8.72 8.78 5.31
CA GLU A 150 9.92 7.96 5.13
C GLU A 150 9.57 6.62 4.45
N PRO A 151 10.52 5.97 3.72
CA PRO A 151 10.32 4.67 3.10
C PRO A 151 10.38 3.52 4.13
N LEU A 152 9.59 3.63 5.19
CA LEU A 152 9.52 2.65 6.25
C LEU A 152 8.75 1.40 5.80
N MET A 153 9.13 0.27 6.39
CA MET A 153 8.46 -1.00 6.17
C MET A 153 7.67 -1.40 7.40
N ALA A 154 6.50 -1.99 7.16
CA ALA A 154 5.66 -2.56 8.18
C ALA A 154 5.47 -4.07 7.98
N ALA A 155 5.13 -4.77 9.05
CA ALA A 155 4.87 -6.20 9.02
C ALA A 155 3.55 -6.52 9.73
N TYR A 156 2.73 -7.37 9.10
CA TYR A 156 1.47 -7.87 9.64
C TYR A 156 1.67 -9.22 10.30
N CYS A 157 1.70 -9.25 11.62
CA CYS A 157 2.02 -10.42 12.41
C CYS A 157 0.76 -11.17 12.87
N VAL A 158 0.23 -12.08 12.06
CA VAL A 158 -0.96 -12.89 12.37
C VAL A 158 -0.59 -14.36 12.57
N THR A 159 0.01 -14.99 11.58
CA THR A 159 0.32 -16.43 11.57
C THR A 159 1.20 -16.84 12.76
N GLU A 160 0.85 -17.96 13.37
CA GLU A 160 1.60 -18.64 14.43
C GLU A 160 1.94 -20.08 14.04
N PRO A 161 2.89 -20.75 14.70
CA PRO A 161 3.21 -22.14 14.40
C PRO A 161 2.01 -23.09 14.42
N GLY A 162 1.00 -22.81 15.24
CA GLY A 162 -0.22 -23.60 15.37
C GLY A 162 -1.49 -22.94 14.82
N ALA A 163 -1.39 -21.79 14.18
CA ALA A 163 -2.55 -21.01 13.69
C ALA A 163 -2.23 -20.33 12.34
N GLY A 164 -2.71 -20.92 11.26
CA GLY A 164 -2.66 -20.36 9.91
C GLY A 164 -4.03 -19.77 9.52
N SER A 165 -4.81 -20.50 8.71
CA SER A 165 -6.15 -20.08 8.29
C SER A 165 -7.13 -19.98 9.47
N ASP A 166 -6.95 -20.77 10.52
CA ASP A 166 -7.67 -20.61 11.79
C ASP A 166 -7.02 -19.50 12.63
N VAL A 167 -7.29 -18.25 12.28
CA VAL A 167 -6.78 -17.07 13.01
C VAL A 167 -7.30 -17.02 14.45
N ALA A 168 -8.49 -17.54 14.71
CA ALA A 168 -9.07 -17.62 16.06
C ALA A 168 -8.28 -18.56 16.97
N GLY A 169 -7.52 -19.51 16.39
CA GLY A 169 -6.61 -20.40 17.11
C GLY A 169 -5.30 -19.76 17.59
N ALA A 170 -5.10 -18.45 17.39
CA ALA A 170 -3.90 -17.75 17.84
C ALA A 170 -3.73 -17.82 19.36
N LYS A 171 -2.50 -18.14 19.80
CA LYS A 171 -2.15 -18.33 21.23
C LYS A 171 -1.33 -17.19 21.81
N THR A 172 -0.88 -16.24 21.00
CA THR A 172 -0.20 -15.04 21.51
C THR A 172 -1.12 -14.28 22.44
N THR A 173 -0.64 -13.98 23.63
CA THR A 173 -1.39 -13.27 24.68
C THR A 173 -0.79 -11.91 24.95
N ALA A 174 -1.62 -10.95 25.35
CA ALA A 174 -1.20 -9.65 25.80
C ALA A 174 -1.84 -9.34 27.16
N VAL A 175 -1.03 -9.15 28.18
CA VAL A 175 -1.49 -8.88 29.55
C VAL A 175 -1.09 -7.47 29.96
N LYS A 176 -2.07 -6.66 30.38
CA LYS A 176 -1.82 -5.30 30.84
C LYS A 176 -1.14 -5.32 32.21
N LYS A 177 0.03 -4.65 32.33
CA LYS A 177 0.75 -4.46 33.58
C LYS A 177 1.07 -2.96 33.76
N GLY A 178 0.31 -2.28 34.60
CA GLY A 178 0.40 -0.83 34.74
C GLY A 178 0.01 -0.11 33.45
N ASP A 179 0.93 0.68 32.91
CA ASP A 179 0.81 1.46 31.66
C ASP A 179 1.27 0.71 30.39
N LYS A 180 1.77 -0.53 30.57
CA LYS A 180 2.34 -1.34 29.48
C LYS A 180 1.55 -2.62 29.24
N TRP A 181 1.68 -3.13 28.01
CA TRP A 181 1.24 -4.48 27.65
C TRP A 181 2.44 -5.42 27.55
N VAL A 182 2.36 -6.56 28.24
CA VAL A 182 3.34 -7.64 28.13
C VAL A 182 2.78 -8.65 27.15
N VAL A 183 3.44 -8.77 25.99
CA VAL A 183 3.05 -9.69 24.92
C VAL A 183 3.91 -10.93 24.96
N ASN A 184 3.30 -12.12 24.99
CA ASN A 184 3.97 -13.41 24.96
C ASN A 184 3.37 -14.29 23.86
N GLY A 185 4.22 -14.82 23.00
CA GLY A 185 3.82 -15.67 21.89
C GLY A 185 4.90 -15.75 20.82
N GLN A 186 4.59 -16.46 19.76
CA GLN A 186 5.48 -16.63 18.60
C GLN A 186 4.70 -16.43 17.33
N LYS A 187 5.24 -15.64 16.41
CA LYS A 187 4.72 -15.45 15.05
C LYS A 187 5.61 -16.16 14.04
N MET A 188 5.05 -16.53 12.89
CA MET A 188 5.74 -17.31 11.86
C MET A 188 5.35 -16.79 10.47
N TRP A 189 6.27 -16.88 9.53
CA TRP A 189 6.07 -16.54 8.11
C TRP A 189 5.63 -15.08 7.90
N ILE A 190 6.25 -14.18 8.64
CA ILE A 190 5.88 -12.76 8.62
C ILE A 190 6.63 -12.05 7.49
N THR A 191 5.92 -11.66 6.45
CA THR A 191 6.46 -10.83 5.37
C THR A 191 6.98 -9.53 5.96
N ASN A 192 8.17 -9.11 5.55
CA ASN A 192 8.90 -7.95 6.07
C ASN A 192 9.30 -8.05 7.56
N GLY A 193 9.09 -9.17 8.26
CA GLY A 193 9.31 -9.30 9.71
C GLY A 193 10.74 -9.00 10.18
N GLY A 194 11.75 -9.18 9.31
CA GLY A 194 13.14 -8.83 9.58
C GLY A 194 13.57 -7.44 9.05
N LYS A 195 12.65 -6.66 8.49
CA LYS A 195 12.90 -5.36 7.85
C LYS A 195 11.96 -4.26 8.33
N ALA A 196 10.91 -4.60 9.06
CA ALA A 196 9.97 -3.63 9.63
C ALA A 196 10.66 -2.70 10.65
N ASN A 197 10.24 -1.43 10.66
CA ASN A 197 10.80 -0.34 11.46
C ASN A 197 9.98 -0.05 12.73
#